data_7516cc3609837fa7377ec2416ba488a2
#
_entry.id   7516cc3609837fa7377ec2416ba488a2
#
_cell.length_a   1.000
_cell.length_b   1.000
_cell.length_c   1.000
_cell.angle_alpha   90.00
_cell.angle_beta   90.00
_cell.angle_gamma   90.00
#
_symmetry.space_group_name_H-M   'P 1'
#
loop_
_entity.id
_entity.type
_entity.pdbx_description
1 polymer ?
#
loop_
_entity_poly.entity_id
_entity_poly.type
_entity_poly.pdbx_seq_one_letter_code
_entity_poly.pdbx_strand_id
1 'polypeptide(L)'
;MLIPVTEDPSRCAEYMELVDGLLIPGGEDIAPEYYGEDPVPQVNYINREKDRYDFELIRLAREQKKPIFGICRGFQVLNVAFGGSLYQDIPSQVPGAICHSQSLDLRNVPTHKVTMDETSALGRILGKEIYTNSYHHQGIKKLGEGLQIVGSTNDGIPEALESEDGLVFAVQWHPEELYNDYPVFKGLFTRLIDLASQK
;
A
#
# COMPACT_ATOMS: atom_id res chain seq x y z
N MET A 1 3.08 11.88 14.15
CA MET A 1 1.75 12.43 14.49
C MET A 1 0.68 11.52 13.89
N LEU A 2 -0.45 11.27 14.57
CA LEU A 2 -1.63 10.63 13.97
C LEU A 2 -2.51 11.72 13.36
N ILE A 3 -2.87 11.56 12.08
CA ILE A 3 -3.79 12.46 11.37
C ILE A 3 -5.19 11.86 11.50
N PRO A 4 -6.14 12.53 12.18
CA PRO A 4 -7.50 12.02 12.31
C PRO A 4 -8.27 12.20 11.00
N VAL A 5 -9.11 11.23 10.64
CA VAL A 5 -10.12 11.42 9.60
C VAL A 5 -11.20 12.37 10.15
N THR A 6 -11.48 13.44 9.42
CA THR A 6 -12.50 14.43 9.78
C THR A 6 -13.46 14.66 8.61
N GLU A 7 -14.63 15.21 8.87
CA GLU A 7 -15.60 15.53 7.82
C GLU A 7 -15.11 16.63 6.85
N ASP A 8 -14.11 17.42 7.26
CA ASP A 8 -13.53 18.51 6.49
C ASP A 8 -12.13 18.18 5.93
N PRO A 9 -12.02 17.73 4.67
CA PRO A 9 -10.73 17.44 4.04
C PRO A 9 -9.83 18.67 3.85
N SER A 10 -10.34 19.91 3.96
CA SER A 10 -9.51 21.11 3.83
C SER A 10 -8.42 21.18 4.89
N ARG A 11 -8.63 20.53 6.04
CA ARG A 11 -7.64 20.43 7.11
C ARG A 11 -6.43 19.56 6.78
N CYS A 12 -6.50 18.76 5.72
CA CYS A 12 -5.35 17.97 5.26
C CYS A 12 -4.13 18.86 4.98
N ALA A 13 -4.35 20.07 4.42
CA ALA A 13 -3.26 21.00 4.15
C ALA A 13 -2.52 21.42 5.42
N GLU A 14 -3.27 21.74 6.50
CA GLU A 14 -2.70 22.11 7.80
C GLU A 14 -1.85 20.96 8.38
N TYR A 15 -2.34 19.71 8.31
CA TYR A 15 -1.60 18.55 8.79
C TYR A 15 -0.36 18.29 7.95
N MET A 16 -0.44 18.46 6.64
CA MET A 16 0.71 18.25 5.76
C MET A 16 1.82 19.28 5.97
N GLU A 17 1.53 20.48 6.50
CA GLU A 17 2.56 21.43 6.91
C GLU A 17 3.35 21.00 8.16
N LEU A 18 2.77 20.11 8.98
CA LEU A 18 3.35 19.67 10.26
C LEU A 18 4.18 18.38 10.15
N VAL A 19 4.22 17.74 8.97
CA VAL A 19 4.87 16.45 8.77
C VAL A 19 5.83 16.49 7.58
N ASP A 20 6.86 15.66 7.61
CA ASP A 20 7.88 15.57 6.56
C ASP A 20 7.71 14.34 5.66
N GLY A 21 6.80 13.46 5.99
CA GLY A 21 6.43 12.26 5.22
C GLY A 21 5.08 11.71 5.67
N LEU A 22 4.51 10.84 4.86
CA LEU A 22 3.18 10.25 5.07
C LEU A 22 3.27 8.73 5.10
N LEU A 23 2.68 8.10 6.14
CA LEU A 23 2.43 6.67 6.19
C LEU A 23 0.92 6.45 6.11
N ILE A 24 0.48 5.65 5.13
CA ILE A 24 -0.92 5.28 4.95
C ILE A 24 -1.07 3.80 5.35
N PRO A 25 -1.77 3.53 6.45
CA PRO A 25 -1.91 2.17 6.98
C PRO A 25 -2.93 1.33 6.20
N GLY A 26 -3.08 0.07 6.61
CA GLY A 26 -4.16 -0.82 6.23
C GLY A 26 -5.55 -0.29 6.60
N GLY A 27 -6.58 -0.96 6.11
CA GLY A 27 -7.97 -0.60 6.38
C GLY A 27 -8.96 -1.32 5.48
N GLU A 28 -10.11 -0.72 5.32
CA GLU A 28 -11.27 -1.21 4.60
C GLU A 28 -11.08 -1.14 3.07
N ASP A 29 -11.98 -1.73 2.30
CA ASP A 29 -11.97 -1.67 0.84
C ASP A 29 -12.12 -0.23 0.34
N ILE A 30 -11.45 0.07 -0.78
CA ILE A 30 -11.58 1.37 -1.45
C ILE A 30 -12.85 1.33 -2.32
N ALA A 31 -13.63 2.42 -2.28
CA ALA A 31 -14.84 2.54 -3.07
C ALA A 31 -14.52 2.42 -4.58
N PRO A 32 -15.15 1.46 -5.30
CA PRO A 32 -14.86 1.22 -6.72
C PRO A 32 -15.07 2.41 -7.64
N GLU A 33 -15.93 3.36 -7.24
CA GLU A 33 -16.16 4.61 -7.96
C GLU A 33 -14.88 5.44 -8.20
N TYR A 34 -13.85 5.31 -7.31
CA TYR A 34 -12.57 6.02 -7.46
C TYR A 34 -11.70 5.47 -8.60
N TYR A 35 -11.96 4.25 -9.07
CA TYR A 35 -11.29 3.67 -10.24
C TYR A 35 -12.27 3.32 -11.37
N GLY A 36 -13.48 3.94 -11.36
CA GLY A 36 -14.44 3.91 -12.47
C GLY A 36 -15.17 2.59 -12.66
N GLU A 37 -15.29 1.79 -11.61
CA GLU A 37 -16.00 0.50 -11.66
C GLU A 37 -17.23 0.50 -10.73
N ASP A 38 -18.21 -0.36 -11.02
CA ASP A 38 -19.32 -0.66 -10.12
C ASP A 38 -18.87 -1.72 -9.09
N PRO A 39 -19.44 -1.71 -7.85
CA PRO A 39 -19.07 -2.69 -6.83
C PRO A 39 -19.54 -4.10 -7.19
N VAL A 40 -18.65 -5.09 -7.04
CA VAL A 40 -19.03 -6.51 -7.09
C VAL A 40 -19.59 -6.97 -5.73
N PRO A 41 -20.34 -8.10 -5.67
CA PRO A 41 -20.94 -8.57 -4.41
C PRO A 41 -19.96 -8.86 -3.28
N GLN A 42 -18.67 -9.08 -3.58
CA GLN A 42 -17.62 -9.42 -2.64
C GLN A 42 -16.96 -8.21 -2.01
N VAL A 43 -17.25 -6.98 -2.46
CA VAL A 43 -16.77 -5.76 -1.81
C VAL A 43 -17.29 -5.71 -0.39
N ASN A 44 -16.38 -5.52 0.57
CA ASN A 44 -16.70 -5.45 1.98
C ASN A 44 -17.08 -4.02 2.40
N TYR A 45 -16.82 -3.68 3.65
CA TYR A 45 -17.09 -2.34 4.17
C TYR A 45 -16.22 -1.28 3.47
N ILE A 46 -16.86 -0.20 3.05
CA ILE A 46 -16.25 0.98 2.41
C ILE A 46 -16.40 2.19 3.33
N ASN A 47 -15.31 2.92 3.53
CA ASN A 47 -15.32 4.18 4.26
C ASN A 47 -14.97 5.35 3.33
N ARG A 48 -16.02 5.96 2.72
CA ARG A 48 -15.84 7.05 1.75
C ARG A 48 -15.18 8.31 2.33
N GLU A 49 -15.38 8.57 3.61
CA GLU A 49 -14.73 9.71 4.27
C GLU A 49 -13.22 9.48 4.35
N LYS A 50 -12.82 8.27 4.74
CA LYS A 50 -11.41 7.88 4.77
C LYS A 50 -10.81 7.89 3.37
N ASP A 51 -11.53 7.38 2.35
CA ASP A 51 -11.06 7.42 0.97
C ASP A 51 -10.77 8.86 0.53
N ARG A 52 -11.74 9.77 0.68
CA ARG A 52 -11.57 11.21 0.33
C ARG A 52 -10.38 11.81 1.05
N TYR A 53 -10.22 11.48 2.31
CA TYR A 53 -9.14 12.00 3.16
C TYR A 53 -7.78 11.50 2.70
N ASP A 54 -7.65 10.20 2.46
CA ASP A 54 -6.40 9.60 1.98
C ASP A 54 -6.01 10.12 0.60
N PHE A 55 -6.96 10.25 -0.35
CA PHE A 55 -6.69 10.84 -1.66
C PHE A 55 -6.20 12.28 -1.57
N GLU A 56 -6.78 13.11 -0.69
CA GLU A 56 -6.34 14.48 -0.49
C GLU A 56 -4.95 14.56 0.15
N LEU A 57 -4.66 13.73 1.16
CA LEU A 57 -3.33 13.64 1.76
C LEU A 57 -2.27 13.21 0.74
N ILE A 58 -2.56 12.20 -0.10
CA ILE A 58 -1.67 11.74 -1.17
C ILE A 58 -1.41 12.86 -2.18
N ARG A 59 -2.45 13.56 -2.62
CA ARG A 59 -2.33 14.69 -3.55
C ARG A 59 -1.39 15.76 -3.00
N LEU A 60 -1.62 16.19 -1.77
CA LEU A 60 -0.81 17.22 -1.09
C LEU A 60 0.63 16.76 -0.85
N ALA A 61 0.84 15.52 -0.43
CA ALA A 61 2.17 14.96 -0.22
C ALA A 61 2.99 14.94 -1.53
N ARG A 62 2.36 14.54 -2.64
CA ARG A 62 2.99 14.54 -3.98
C ARG A 62 3.35 15.96 -4.43
N GLU A 63 2.43 16.92 -4.30
CA GLU A 63 2.68 18.33 -4.65
C GLU A 63 3.83 18.94 -3.85
N GLN A 64 3.95 18.55 -2.57
CA GLN A 64 5.01 18.99 -1.66
C GLN A 64 6.28 18.13 -1.75
N LYS A 65 6.32 17.13 -2.63
CA LYS A 65 7.42 16.16 -2.78
C LYS A 65 7.80 15.48 -1.46
N LYS A 66 6.83 15.18 -0.63
CA LYS A 66 7.02 14.43 0.62
C LYS A 66 6.97 12.94 0.35
N PRO A 67 7.83 12.14 1.00
CA PRO A 67 7.81 10.70 0.84
C PRO A 67 6.52 10.10 1.40
N ILE A 68 6.04 9.03 0.73
CA ILE A 68 4.83 8.30 1.10
C ILE A 68 5.16 6.82 1.19
N PHE A 69 4.80 6.20 2.32
CA PHE A 69 4.82 4.74 2.49
C PHE A 69 3.40 4.21 2.68
N GLY A 70 2.96 3.29 1.80
CA GLY A 70 1.65 2.63 1.86
C GLY A 70 1.74 1.19 2.35
N ILE A 71 0.84 0.79 3.26
CA ILE A 71 0.73 -0.57 3.80
C ILE A 71 -0.66 -1.12 3.49
N CYS A 72 -0.76 -2.28 2.86
CA CYS A 72 -1.99 -3.02 2.57
C CYS A 72 -3.02 -2.14 1.82
N ARG A 73 -4.05 -1.63 2.48
CA ARG A 73 -4.95 -0.66 1.85
C ARG A 73 -4.19 0.58 1.35
N GLY A 74 -3.13 1.03 2.07
CA GLY A 74 -2.26 2.13 1.62
C GLY A 74 -1.58 1.86 0.28
N PHE A 75 -1.16 0.62 0.01
CA PHE A 75 -0.65 0.17 -1.28
C PHE A 75 -1.70 0.31 -2.39
N GLN A 76 -2.93 -0.07 -2.10
CA GLN A 76 -4.05 -0.03 -3.05
C GLN A 76 -4.50 1.40 -3.34
N VAL A 77 -4.68 2.24 -2.31
CA VAL A 77 -5.11 3.64 -2.49
C VAL A 77 -4.06 4.46 -3.25
N LEU A 78 -2.78 4.20 -3.05
CA LEU A 78 -1.71 4.80 -3.83
C LEU A 78 -1.83 4.43 -5.31
N ASN A 79 -2.01 3.15 -5.64
CA ASN A 79 -2.23 2.73 -7.02
C ASN A 79 -3.41 3.45 -7.66
N VAL A 80 -4.54 3.56 -6.96
CA VAL A 80 -5.75 4.27 -7.47
C VAL A 80 -5.49 5.77 -7.59
N ALA A 81 -4.79 6.40 -6.64
CA ALA A 81 -4.42 7.81 -6.71
C ALA A 81 -3.52 8.16 -7.90
N PHE A 82 -2.80 7.17 -8.44
CA PHE A 82 -2.00 7.27 -9.66
C PHE A 82 -2.76 6.82 -10.93
N GLY A 83 -4.08 6.63 -10.86
CA GLY A 83 -4.94 6.28 -12.01
C GLY A 83 -4.98 4.78 -12.33
N GLY A 84 -4.56 3.94 -11.42
CA GLY A 84 -4.69 2.49 -11.50
C GLY A 84 -6.09 2.00 -11.09
N SER A 85 -6.29 0.66 -11.14
CA SER A 85 -7.51 0.01 -10.67
C SER A 85 -7.20 -1.26 -9.88
N LEU A 86 -8.23 -1.83 -9.24
CA LEU A 86 -8.08 -2.98 -8.36
C LEU A 86 -8.91 -4.18 -8.87
N TYR A 87 -8.41 -5.39 -8.64
CA TYR A 87 -9.28 -6.53 -8.44
C TYR A 87 -10.03 -6.31 -7.14
N GLN A 88 -11.35 -6.25 -7.22
CA GLN A 88 -12.22 -6.03 -6.05
C GLN A 88 -12.31 -7.27 -5.17
N ASP A 89 -12.00 -8.44 -5.74
CA ASP A 89 -11.89 -9.72 -5.04
C ASP A 89 -11.01 -10.69 -5.84
N ILE A 90 -9.80 -10.92 -5.38
CA ILE A 90 -8.83 -11.79 -6.05
C ILE A 90 -9.39 -13.20 -6.27
N PRO A 91 -10.00 -13.88 -5.25
CA PRO A 91 -10.47 -15.24 -5.43
C PRO A 91 -11.51 -15.43 -6.54
N SER A 92 -12.38 -14.44 -6.74
CA SER A 92 -13.43 -14.53 -7.77
C SER A 92 -13.00 -13.99 -9.14
N GLN A 93 -11.99 -13.11 -9.18
CA GLN A 93 -11.60 -12.40 -10.41
C GLN A 93 -10.29 -12.88 -11.03
N VAL A 94 -9.46 -13.62 -10.28
CA VAL A 94 -8.15 -14.10 -10.74
C VAL A 94 -8.13 -15.65 -10.72
N PRO A 95 -8.31 -16.32 -11.87
CA PRO A 95 -8.27 -17.78 -11.94
C PRO A 95 -6.91 -18.33 -11.49
N GLY A 96 -6.93 -19.25 -10.52
CA GLY A 96 -5.70 -19.89 -10.02
C GLY A 96 -4.93 -19.06 -8.98
N ALA A 97 -5.51 -17.97 -8.49
CA ALA A 97 -4.92 -17.21 -7.40
C ALA A 97 -4.68 -18.09 -6.16
N ILE A 98 -3.57 -17.84 -5.49
CA ILE A 98 -3.29 -18.44 -4.18
C ILE A 98 -4.11 -17.73 -3.09
N CYS A 99 -4.05 -18.22 -1.84
CA CYS A 99 -4.74 -17.58 -0.73
C CYS A 99 -4.02 -16.32 -0.28
N HIS A 100 -4.61 -15.14 -0.49
CA HIS A 100 -4.13 -13.83 -0.04
C HIS A 100 -4.74 -13.37 1.29
N SER A 101 -5.62 -14.18 1.90
CA SER A 101 -6.27 -13.86 3.17
C SER A 101 -6.07 -15.01 4.15
N GLN A 102 -4.99 -14.97 4.90
CA GLN A 102 -4.68 -15.97 5.94
C GLN A 102 -5.51 -15.75 7.22
N SER A 103 -5.49 -16.73 8.13
CA SER A 103 -6.16 -16.60 9.43
C SER A 103 -5.59 -15.43 10.26
N LEU A 104 -6.47 -14.64 10.85
CA LEU A 104 -6.11 -13.49 11.69
C LEU A 104 -5.32 -13.87 12.95
N ASP A 105 -5.39 -15.13 13.38
CA ASP A 105 -4.64 -15.63 14.56
C ASP A 105 -3.13 -15.75 14.31
N LEU A 106 -2.70 -15.59 13.05
CA LEU A 106 -1.31 -15.77 12.63
C LEU A 106 -0.72 -14.49 12.02
N ARG A 107 -1.06 -13.32 12.56
CA ARG A 107 -0.67 -12.02 11.96
C ARG A 107 0.84 -11.82 11.83
N ASN A 108 1.62 -12.36 12.74
CA ASN A 108 3.09 -12.32 12.72
C ASN A 108 3.74 -13.55 12.03
N VAL A 109 2.95 -14.40 11.35
CA VAL A 109 3.47 -15.59 10.67
C VAL A 109 3.49 -15.36 9.16
N PRO A 110 4.67 -15.40 8.50
CA PRO A 110 4.77 -15.30 7.06
C PRO A 110 4.18 -16.54 6.38
N THR A 111 3.33 -16.32 5.36
CA THR A 111 2.65 -17.39 4.61
C THR A 111 2.88 -17.29 3.10
N HIS A 112 3.17 -16.08 2.61
CA HIS A 112 3.39 -15.79 1.21
C HIS A 112 4.86 -15.68 0.86
N LYS A 113 5.25 -16.19 -0.29
CA LYS A 113 6.53 -15.88 -0.91
C LYS A 113 6.34 -14.76 -1.95
N VAL A 114 7.09 -13.68 -1.76
CA VAL A 114 7.15 -12.56 -2.71
C VAL A 114 8.54 -12.56 -3.36
N THR A 115 8.56 -12.51 -4.69
CA THR A 115 9.79 -12.32 -5.47
C THR A 115 9.95 -10.84 -5.80
N MET A 116 11.10 -10.28 -5.43
CA MET A 116 11.42 -8.87 -5.56
C MET A 116 12.38 -8.61 -6.72
N ASP A 117 12.26 -7.45 -7.34
CA ASP A 117 13.30 -6.90 -8.22
C ASP A 117 14.48 -6.40 -7.36
N GLU A 118 15.60 -7.10 -7.41
CA GLU A 118 16.80 -6.77 -6.62
C GLU A 118 17.41 -5.41 -6.98
N THR A 119 17.07 -4.83 -8.13
CA THR A 119 17.56 -3.51 -8.57
C THR A 119 16.72 -2.37 -7.98
N SER A 120 15.51 -2.66 -7.50
CA SER A 120 14.64 -1.70 -6.84
C SER A 120 15.17 -1.30 -5.46
N ALA A 121 14.65 -0.20 -4.89
CA ALA A 121 15.05 0.21 -3.55
C ALA A 121 14.49 -0.75 -2.48
N LEU A 122 13.27 -1.24 -2.65
CA LEU A 122 12.68 -2.25 -1.74
C LEU A 122 13.40 -3.60 -1.87
N GLY A 123 13.76 -4.02 -3.09
CA GLY A 123 14.51 -5.25 -3.30
C GLY A 123 15.92 -5.21 -2.66
N ARG A 124 16.57 -4.05 -2.66
CA ARG A 124 17.85 -3.88 -1.93
C ARG A 124 17.70 -3.98 -0.42
N ILE A 125 16.53 -3.62 0.13
CA ILE A 125 16.24 -3.75 1.56
C ILE A 125 15.86 -5.19 1.92
N LEU A 126 14.97 -5.81 1.13
CA LEU A 126 14.31 -7.06 1.47
C LEU A 126 14.99 -8.30 0.88
N GLY A 127 15.86 -8.13 -0.13
CA GLY A 127 16.47 -9.22 -0.89
C GLY A 127 15.56 -9.71 -2.02
N LYS A 128 16.04 -10.70 -2.76
CA LYS A 128 15.37 -11.26 -3.95
C LYS A 128 14.07 -11.99 -3.64
N GLU A 129 14.00 -12.69 -2.52
CA GLU A 129 12.84 -13.44 -2.09
C GLU A 129 12.59 -13.18 -0.60
N ILE A 130 11.34 -12.89 -0.26
CA ILE A 130 10.92 -12.64 1.12
C ILE A 130 9.61 -13.38 1.39
N TYR A 131 9.45 -13.90 2.61
CA TYR A 131 8.17 -14.41 3.07
C TYR A 131 7.45 -13.34 3.89
N THR A 132 6.15 -13.13 3.59
CA THR A 132 5.31 -12.10 4.19
C THR A 132 4.00 -12.68 4.73
N ASN A 133 3.35 -11.98 5.62
CA ASN A 133 1.95 -12.24 5.96
C ASN A 133 1.01 -11.72 4.86
N SER A 134 -0.27 -12.11 4.89
CA SER A 134 -1.22 -11.68 3.87
C SER A 134 -2.64 -11.62 4.42
N TYR A 135 -3.28 -10.46 4.34
CA TYR A 135 -4.61 -10.17 4.91
C TYR A 135 -5.43 -9.29 3.97
N HIS A 136 -5.45 -9.61 2.68
CA HIS A 136 -6.20 -8.86 1.69
C HIS A 136 -6.93 -9.78 0.72
N HIS A 137 -8.08 -9.34 0.23
CA HIS A 137 -8.79 -10.01 -0.85
C HIS A 137 -8.83 -9.15 -2.13
N GLN A 138 -8.47 -7.85 -2.01
CA GLN A 138 -8.28 -6.96 -3.15
C GLN A 138 -6.80 -6.90 -3.55
N GLY A 139 -6.52 -6.54 -4.81
CA GLY A 139 -5.15 -6.39 -5.33
C GLY A 139 -5.11 -5.50 -6.56
N ILE A 140 -3.92 -5.09 -7.00
CA ILE A 140 -3.75 -4.26 -8.20
C ILE A 140 -4.15 -5.06 -9.45
N LYS A 141 -5.08 -4.49 -10.25
CA LYS A 141 -5.51 -4.98 -11.56
C LYS A 141 -4.82 -4.23 -12.70
N LYS A 142 -4.84 -2.90 -12.63
CA LYS A 142 -4.12 -2.01 -13.54
C LYS A 142 -3.22 -1.12 -12.71
N LEU A 143 -1.94 -1.07 -13.08
CA LEU A 143 -0.96 -0.21 -12.41
C LEU A 143 -1.21 1.26 -12.75
N GLY A 144 -1.07 2.14 -11.75
CA GLY A 144 -1.11 3.59 -11.90
C GLY A 144 0.09 4.13 -12.66
N GLU A 145 -0.07 5.28 -13.30
CA GLU A 145 0.95 5.93 -14.11
C GLU A 145 2.11 6.45 -13.24
N GLY A 146 3.36 6.20 -13.66
CA GLY A 146 4.57 6.58 -12.90
C GLY A 146 4.89 5.67 -11.71
N LEU A 147 4.18 4.54 -11.58
CA LEU A 147 4.49 3.47 -10.63
C LEU A 147 5.14 2.28 -11.32
N GLN A 148 5.92 1.51 -10.58
CA GLN A 148 6.56 0.27 -11.02
C GLN A 148 6.25 -0.84 -10.00
N ILE A 149 5.89 -2.03 -10.48
CA ILE A 149 5.81 -3.23 -9.64
C ILE A 149 7.22 -3.74 -9.40
N VAL A 150 7.60 -3.84 -8.14
CA VAL A 150 8.93 -4.30 -7.72
C VAL A 150 8.89 -5.58 -6.89
N GLY A 151 7.69 -6.14 -6.65
CA GLY A 151 7.50 -7.42 -5.99
C GLY A 151 6.16 -8.05 -6.34
N SER A 152 6.13 -9.38 -6.53
CA SER A 152 4.92 -10.13 -6.83
C SER A 152 4.98 -11.55 -6.29
N THR A 153 3.81 -12.14 -6.04
CA THR A 153 3.64 -13.57 -5.74
C THR A 153 3.70 -14.43 -6.99
N ASN A 154 3.75 -15.74 -6.82
CA ASN A 154 3.87 -16.71 -7.92
C ASN A 154 2.66 -16.73 -8.86
N ASP A 155 1.49 -16.31 -8.40
CA ASP A 155 0.27 -16.14 -9.22
C ASP A 155 0.22 -14.80 -9.95
N GLY A 156 1.28 -13.98 -9.80
CA GLY A 156 1.44 -12.69 -10.50
C GLY A 156 0.74 -11.52 -9.84
N ILE A 157 0.16 -11.70 -8.65
CA ILE A 157 -0.43 -10.57 -7.90
C ILE A 157 0.68 -9.64 -7.40
N PRO A 158 0.60 -8.33 -7.71
CA PRO A 158 1.54 -7.34 -7.20
C PRO A 158 1.48 -7.21 -5.68
N GLU A 159 2.65 -7.20 -5.05
CA GLU A 159 2.81 -7.12 -3.60
C GLU A 159 3.68 -5.94 -3.14
N ALA A 160 4.47 -5.36 -4.05
CA ALA A 160 5.29 -4.19 -3.76
C ALA A 160 5.38 -3.27 -4.98
N LEU A 161 5.35 -1.97 -4.75
CA LEU A 161 5.53 -0.94 -5.78
C LEU A 161 6.43 0.20 -5.31
N GLU A 162 7.00 0.90 -6.28
CA GLU A 162 7.73 2.15 -6.11
C GLU A 162 7.31 3.15 -7.21
N SER A 163 7.39 4.46 -6.91
CA SER A 163 7.33 5.49 -7.95
C SER A 163 8.70 5.68 -8.63
N GLU A 164 8.69 6.18 -9.86
CA GLU A 164 9.92 6.44 -10.63
C GLU A 164 10.86 7.45 -9.94
N ASP A 165 10.32 8.40 -9.19
CA ASP A 165 11.10 9.38 -8.42
C ASP A 165 11.60 8.84 -7.07
N GLY A 166 11.17 7.63 -6.68
CA GLY A 166 11.55 6.96 -5.44
C GLY A 166 10.95 7.56 -4.16
N LEU A 167 10.06 8.54 -4.27
CA LEU A 167 9.41 9.17 -3.11
C LEU A 167 8.19 8.38 -2.61
N VAL A 168 7.53 7.62 -3.48
CA VAL A 168 6.39 6.77 -3.11
C VAL A 168 6.80 5.31 -3.17
N PHE A 169 6.52 4.57 -2.11
CA PHE A 169 6.71 3.13 -2.08
C PHE A 169 5.65 2.48 -1.20
N ALA A 170 5.30 1.25 -1.52
CA ALA A 170 4.25 0.57 -0.79
C ALA A 170 4.38 -0.96 -0.87
N VAL A 171 3.78 -1.62 0.11
CA VAL A 171 3.71 -3.08 0.22
C VAL A 171 2.28 -3.52 0.54
N GLN A 172 1.88 -4.67 -0.02
CA GLN A 172 0.53 -5.19 0.19
C GLN A 172 0.39 -5.95 1.52
N TRP A 173 1.48 -6.51 2.04
CA TRP A 173 1.51 -7.18 3.34
C TRP A 173 1.58 -6.20 4.51
N HIS A 174 1.62 -6.71 5.74
CA HIS A 174 1.69 -5.95 6.99
C HIS A 174 3.07 -6.08 7.67
N PRO A 175 4.07 -5.26 7.28
CA PRO A 175 5.40 -5.30 7.89
C PRO A 175 5.41 -4.90 9.36
N GLU A 176 4.42 -4.12 9.81
CA GLU A 176 4.24 -3.69 11.20
C GLU A 176 3.93 -4.85 12.16
N GLU A 177 3.40 -5.95 11.63
CA GLU A 177 3.13 -7.17 12.40
C GLU A 177 4.35 -8.12 12.41
N LEU A 178 5.30 -7.92 11.48
CA LEU A 178 6.44 -8.81 11.26
C LEU A 178 7.75 -8.29 11.85
N TYR A 179 7.94 -6.99 11.97
CA TYR A 179 9.26 -6.38 12.20
C TYR A 179 9.93 -6.75 13.53
N ASN A 180 9.19 -7.25 14.51
CA ASN A 180 9.76 -7.72 15.77
C ASN A 180 10.48 -9.06 15.61
N ASP A 181 9.85 -10.00 14.88
CA ASP A 181 10.37 -11.35 14.67
C ASP A 181 11.29 -11.41 13.45
N TYR A 182 11.09 -10.51 12.47
CA TYR A 182 11.83 -10.42 11.21
C TYR A 182 12.39 -9.00 11.01
N PRO A 183 13.57 -8.69 11.58
CA PRO A 183 14.10 -7.31 11.61
C PRO A 183 14.32 -6.64 10.25
N VAL A 184 14.40 -7.41 9.15
CA VAL A 184 14.55 -6.89 7.78
C VAL A 184 13.43 -5.92 7.43
N PHE A 185 12.21 -6.15 7.92
CA PHE A 185 11.06 -5.28 7.66
C PHE A 185 11.17 -3.89 8.29
N LYS A 186 12.04 -3.71 9.30
CA LYS A 186 12.35 -2.38 9.87
C LYS A 186 12.93 -1.45 8.82
N GLY A 187 13.63 -1.98 7.83
CA GLY A 187 14.22 -1.21 6.73
C GLY A 187 13.21 -0.40 5.93
N LEU A 188 11.95 -0.86 5.84
CA LEU A 188 10.88 -0.11 5.17
C LEU A 188 10.54 1.18 5.92
N PHE A 189 10.40 1.11 7.25
CA PHE A 189 10.13 2.28 8.09
C PHE A 189 11.33 3.23 8.15
N THR A 190 12.54 2.67 8.23
CA THR A 190 13.79 3.45 8.18
C THR A 190 13.87 4.22 6.85
N ARG A 191 13.55 3.59 5.71
CA ARG A 191 13.51 4.26 4.42
C ARG A 191 12.60 5.50 4.42
N LEU A 192 11.39 5.40 4.98
CA LEU A 192 10.49 6.55 5.08
C LEU A 192 11.12 7.68 5.89
N ILE A 193 11.73 7.34 7.04
CA ILE A 193 12.38 8.32 7.92
C ILE A 193 13.56 8.98 7.22
N ASP A 194 14.40 8.20 6.54
CA ASP A 194 15.57 8.70 5.82
C ASP A 194 15.17 9.66 4.70
N LEU A 195 14.16 9.30 3.89
CA LEU A 195 13.63 10.17 2.84
C LEU A 195 13.03 11.46 3.42
N ALA A 196 12.28 11.37 4.52
CA ALA A 196 11.67 12.53 5.18
C ALA A 196 12.74 13.46 5.82
N SER A 197 13.93 12.94 6.12
CA SER A 197 15.01 13.70 6.75
C SER A 197 15.94 14.40 5.75
N GLN A 198 15.76 14.19 4.45
CA GLN A 198 16.63 14.75 3.38
C GLN A 198 16.24 16.17 2.93
N LYS A 199 15.54 16.93 3.75
CA LYS A 199 15.16 18.33 3.48
C LYS A 199 16.26 19.32 3.69
#